data_e256e31c6db80aec4121f0cd1aa477f1
#
_entry.id   e256e31c6db80aec4121f0cd1aa477f1
#
_cell.length_a   1.000
_cell.length_b   1.000
_cell.length_c   1.000
_cell.angle_alpha   90.00
_cell.angle_beta   90.00
_cell.angle_gamma   90.00
#
_symmetry.space_group_name_H-M   'P 1'
#
loop_
_entity.id
_entity.type
_entity.pdbx_description
1 polymer ?
#
loop_
_entity_poly.entity_id
_entity_poly.type
_entity_poly.pdbx_seq_one_letter_code
_entity_poly.pdbx_strand_id
1 'polypeptide(L)'
;AAARDLFARAGFNCKAGSDQTYNEAKARADDMASMIQGSRLDRPADGESDVAWSDVAGRSPLMVRLERAEKALSTATSSASEFRSGAEVVLHEAEIVAVLTQVLQEQELDDYDDETYRQYAAAMGEAAQAIRGAVLEGRYDEATAAVGRLKQSCDTCHGDYR
;
A
#
# COMPACT_ATOMS: atom_id res chain seq x y z
N ALA A 1 -10.92 -7.27 8.00
CA ALA A 1 -10.57 -8.03 9.22
C ALA A 1 -9.72 -9.27 8.87
N ALA A 2 -10.24 -10.31 8.20
CA ALA A 2 -9.54 -11.59 7.98
C ALA A 2 -8.15 -11.45 7.32
N ALA A 3 -8.01 -10.63 6.27
CA ALA A 3 -6.72 -10.41 5.61
C ALA A 3 -5.68 -9.81 6.57
N ARG A 4 -6.06 -8.78 7.34
CA ARG A 4 -5.18 -8.13 8.33
C ARG A 4 -4.65 -9.14 9.35
N ASP A 5 -5.51 -10.00 9.88
CA ASP A 5 -5.13 -11.04 10.85
C ASP A 5 -4.16 -12.06 10.24
N LEU A 6 -4.37 -12.47 8.99
CA LEU A 6 -3.48 -13.40 8.31
C LEU A 6 -2.09 -12.80 8.10
N PHE A 7 -2.01 -11.53 7.65
CA PHE A 7 -0.73 -10.83 7.46
C PHE A 7 0.01 -10.65 8.78
N ALA A 8 -0.67 -10.22 9.84
CA ALA A 8 -0.06 -10.05 11.16
C ALA A 8 0.50 -11.38 11.71
N ARG A 9 -0.29 -12.46 11.62
CA ARG A 9 0.15 -13.79 12.08
C ARG A 9 1.31 -14.33 11.26
N ALA A 10 1.29 -14.17 9.93
CA ALA A 10 2.40 -14.55 9.08
C ALA A 10 3.67 -13.78 9.47
N GLY A 11 3.58 -12.45 9.60
CA GLY A 11 4.68 -11.58 9.99
C GLY A 11 5.24 -11.89 11.37
N PHE A 12 4.36 -12.16 12.36
CA PHE A 12 4.77 -12.57 13.70
C PHE A 12 5.58 -13.87 13.67
N ASN A 13 5.10 -14.89 12.95
CA ASN A 13 5.75 -16.19 12.87
C ASN A 13 7.07 -16.14 12.08
N CYS A 14 7.24 -15.20 11.16
CA CYS A 14 8.51 -15.00 10.46
C CYS A 14 9.64 -14.42 11.35
N LYS A 15 9.31 -13.87 12.54
CA LYS A 15 10.31 -13.34 13.48
C LYS A 15 11.02 -14.40 14.31
N ALA A 16 10.47 -15.61 14.39
CA ALA A 16 11.02 -16.71 15.18
C ALA A 16 11.51 -17.84 14.25
N GLY A 17 12.75 -18.30 14.46
CA GLY A 17 13.40 -19.29 13.60
C GLY A 17 13.17 -20.74 14.08
N SER A 18 11.94 -21.24 14.07
CA SER A 18 11.64 -22.65 14.38
C SER A 18 10.78 -23.29 13.28
N ASP A 19 10.83 -24.62 13.16
CA ASP A 19 10.00 -25.35 12.20
C ASP A 19 8.51 -25.12 12.43
N GLN A 20 8.09 -24.97 13.68
CA GLN A 20 6.70 -24.69 14.02
C GLN A 20 6.27 -23.33 13.48
N THR A 21 7.07 -22.28 13.72
CA THR A 21 6.73 -20.90 13.25
C THR A 21 6.83 -20.79 11.74
N TYR A 22 7.74 -21.50 11.10
CA TYR A 22 7.81 -21.61 9.65
C TYR A 22 6.53 -22.23 9.07
N ASN A 23 6.08 -23.36 9.62
CA ASN A 23 4.87 -24.03 9.16
C ASN A 23 3.61 -23.17 9.37
N GLU A 24 3.53 -22.44 10.49
CA GLU A 24 2.44 -21.48 10.73
C GLU A 24 2.47 -20.31 9.74
N ALA A 25 3.63 -19.71 9.48
CA ALA A 25 3.76 -18.65 8.49
C ALA A 25 3.34 -19.13 7.10
N LYS A 26 3.80 -20.34 6.71
CA LYS A 26 3.43 -20.97 5.44
C LYS A 26 1.92 -21.20 5.34
N ALA A 27 1.29 -21.76 6.39
CA ALA A 27 -0.15 -21.99 6.41
C ALA A 27 -0.93 -20.67 6.24
N ARG A 28 -0.49 -19.56 6.87
CA ARG A 28 -1.12 -18.24 6.68
C ARG A 28 -0.92 -17.69 5.27
N ALA A 29 0.23 -17.93 4.66
CA ALA A 29 0.47 -17.56 3.27
C ALA A 29 -0.46 -18.35 2.30
N ASP A 30 -0.64 -19.64 2.54
CA ASP A 30 -1.56 -20.48 1.76
C ASP A 30 -3.03 -20.03 1.93
N ASP A 31 -3.44 -19.66 3.15
CA ASP A 31 -4.76 -19.06 3.43
C ASP A 31 -4.96 -17.74 2.66
N MET A 32 -3.95 -16.85 2.65
CA MET A 32 -3.99 -15.60 1.90
C MET A 32 -4.11 -15.85 0.38
N ALA A 33 -3.34 -16.78 -0.16
CA ALA A 33 -3.41 -17.17 -1.57
C ALA A 33 -4.80 -17.69 -1.93
N SER A 34 -5.39 -18.53 -1.09
CA SER A 34 -6.75 -19.06 -1.26
C SER A 34 -7.81 -17.95 -1.23
N MET A 35 -7.66 -16.99 -0.32
CA MET A 35 -8.57 -15.84 -0.21
C MET A 35 -8.49 -14.94 -1.45
N ILE A 36 -7.30 -14.69 -2.00
CA ILE A 36 -7.13 -13.92 -3.25
C ILE A 36 -7.80 -14.63 -4.43
N GLN A 37 -7.83 -15.97 -4.43
CA GLN A 37 -8.50 -16.79 -5.43
C GLN A 37 -10.02 -16.88 -5.21
N GLY A 38 -10.58 -16.16 -4.23
CA GLY A 38 -12.01 -16.10 -3.95
C GLY A 38 -12.54 -17.16 -3.00
N SER A 39 -11.66 -17.98 -2.40
CA SER A 39 -12.06 -18.94 -1.37
C SER A 39 -12.47 -18.21 -0.08
N ARG A 40 -13.58 -18.68 0.52
CA ARG A 40 -13.97 -18.23 1.86
C ARG A 40 -13.12 -18.98 2.91
N LEU A 41 -12.53 -18.23 3.82
CA LEU A 41 -11.91 -18.84 4.99
C LEU A 41 -13.01 -19.27 5.97
N ASP A 42 -12.86 -20.45 6.57
CA ASP A 42 -13.78 -20.99 7.61
C ASP A 42 -13.64 -20.21 8.94
N ARG A 43 -13.77 -18.89 8.88
CA ARG A 43 -13.77 -18.00 10.05
C ARG A 43 -15.00 -17.11 10.03
N PRO A 44 -15.56 -16.77 11.21
CA PRO A 44 -16.63 -15.78 11.28
C PRO A 44 -16.15 -14.48 10.62
N ALA A 45 -16.83 -14.08 9.56
CA ALA A 45 -16.52 -12.87 8.79
C ALA A 45 -16.90 -11.58 9.53
N ASP A 46 -17.54 -11.68 10.69
CA ASP A 46 -18.38 -10.62 11.27
C ASP A 46 -17.76 -9.99 12.55
N GLY A 47 -16.45 -10.20 12.80
CA GLY A 47 -15.72 -9.53 13.88
C GLY A 47 -14.82 -8.42 13.36
N GLU A 48 -14.79 -7.29 14.04
CA GLU A 48 -13.66 -6.37 13.94
C GLU A 48 -12.37 -7.15 14.22
N SER A 49 -11.29 -6.86 13.48
CA SER A 49 -10.00 -7.48 13.76
C SER A 49 -9.43 -6.88 15.04
N ASP A 50 -9.05 -7.72 16.01
CA ASP A 50 -8.33 -7.30 17.20
C ASP A 50 -6.85 -6.94 16.92
N VAL A 51 -6.40 -7.13 15.67
CA VAL A 51 -5.02 -6.83 15.25
C VAL A 51 -4.94 -5.37 14.82
N ALA A 52 -4.09 -4.59 15.46
CA ALA A 52 -3.82 -3.22 15.08
C ALA A 52 -3.08 -3.15 13.71
N TRP A 53 -3.24 -2.07 12.97
CA TRP A 53 -2.49 -1.87 11.74
C TRP A 53 -0.98 -1.80 12.00
N SER A 54 -0.57 -1.22 13.11
CA SER A 54 0.82 -1.18 13.58
C SER A 54 1.44 -2.56 13.83
N ASP A 55 0.62 -3.57 14.14
CA ASP A 55 1.06 -4.97 14.28
C ASP A 55 1.33 -5.64 12.92
N VAL A 56 0.65 -5.18 11.87
CA VAL A 56 0.89 -5.64 10.49
C VAL A 56 2.14 -5.01 9.93
N ALA A 57 2.22 -3.70 9.97
CA ALA A 57 3.38 -2.94 9.51
C ALA A 57 3.42 -1.56 10.17
N GLY A 58 4.54 -1.20 10.78
CA GLY A 58 4.80 0.17 11.23
C GLY A 58 5.05 1.12 10.07
N ARG A 59 5.21 2.42 10.36
CA ARG A 59 5.44 3.48 9.36
C ARG A 59 6.63 3.19 8.43
N SER A 60 7.76 2.76 8.96
CA SER A 60 8.99 2.57 8.18
C SER A 60 8.85 1.56 7.02
N PRO A 61 8.29 0.34 7.21
CA PRO A 61 7.99 -0.56 6.10
C PRO A 61 7.00 0.02 5.07
N LEU A 62 6.02 0.80 5.50
CA LEU A 62 5.06 1.46 4.61
C LEU A 62 5.77 2.49 3.73
N MET A 63 6.67 3.32 4.30
CA MET A 63 7.49 4.27 3.56
C MET A 63 8.39 3.59 2.53
N VAL A 64 9.04 2.47 2.88
CA VAL A 64 9.83 1.67 1.92
C VAL A 64 8.96 1.16 0.77
N ARG A 65 7.71 0.75 1.04
CA ARG A 65 6.80 0.29 -0.02
C ARG A 65 6.32 1.44 -0.90
N LEU A 66 6.02 2.60 -0.32
CA LEU A 66 5.66 3.83 -1.04
C LEU A 66 6.80 4.33 -1.93
N GLU A 67 8.05 4.33 -1.43
CA GLU A 67 9.23 4.69 -2.22
C GLU A 67 9.40 3.77 -3.45
N ARG A 68 9.18 2.46 -3.29
CA ARG A 68 9.21 1.51 -4.41
C ARG A 68 8.13 1.80 -5.43
N ALA A 69 6.92 2.12 -4.97
CA ALA A 69 5.81 2.48 -5.86
C ALA A 69 6.12 3.76 -6.65
N GLU A 70 6.62 4.80 -5.97
CA GLU A 70 7.00 6.06 -6.64
C GLU A 70 8.07 5.84 -7.71
N LYS A 71 9.12 5.07 -7.41
CA LYS A 71 10.17 4.73 -8.38
C LYS A 71 9.64 3.95 -9.59
N ALA A 72 8.76 2.98 -9.36
CA ALA A 72 8.14 2.22 -10.43
C ALA A 72 7.23 3.09 -11.32
N LEU A 73 6.41 3.96 -10.69
CA LEU A 73 5.57 4.93 -11.38
C LEU A 73 6.41 5.91 -12.21
N SER A 74 7.46 6.48 -11.63
CA SER A 74 8.37 7.40 -12.32
C SER A 74 9.05 6.73 -13.53
N THR A 75 9.48 5.48 -13.38
CA THR A 75 10.08 4.71 -14.49
C THR A 75 9.07 4.42 -15.57
N ALA A 76 7.90 3.90 -15.22
CA ALA A 76 6.87 3.52 -16.19
C ALA A 76 6.19 4.72 -16.86
N THR A 77 6.34 5.93 -16.33
CA THR A 77 5.84 7.18 -16.95
C THR A 77 6.95 8.05 -17.56
N SER A 78 8.17 7.53 -17.70
CA SER A 78 9.31 8.28 -18.24
C SER A 78 9.17 8.64 -19.73
N SER A 79 8.35 7.91 -20.48
CA SER A 79 7.99 8.20 -21.86
C SER A 79 6.61 7.63 -22.21
N ALA A 80 6.00 8.15 -23.27
CA ALA A 80 4.73 7.62 -23.77
C ALA A 80 4.81 6.14 -24.22
N SER A 81 5.99 5.66 -24.60
CA SER A 81 6.22 4.26 -24.94
C SER A 81 6.22 3.39 -23.69
N GLU A 82 6.99 3.78 -22.66
CA GLU A 82 7.05 3.09 -21.37
C GLU A 82 5.67 3.08 -20.69
N PHE A 83 4.94 4.19 -20.74
CA PHE A 83 3.60 4.28 -20.19
C PHE A 83 2.63 3.27 -20.82
N ARG A 84 2.67 3.13 -22.16
CA ARG A 84 1.79 2.16 -22.84
C ARG A 84 2.16 0.71 -22.55
N SER A 85 3.45 0.39 -22.53
CA SER A 85 3.92 -0.97 -22.24
C SER A 85 3.81 -1.34 -20.75
N GLY A 86 3.92 -0.33 -19.86
CA GLY A 86 3.88 -0.49 -18.41
C GLY A 86 2.53 -0.16 -17.77
N ALA A 87 1.44 -0.04 -18.53
CA ALA A 87 0.14 0.41 -18.03
C ALA A 87 -0.37 -0.41 -16.82
N GLU A 88 -0.17 -1.73 -16.82
CA GLU A 88 -0.53 -2.60 -15.68
C GLU A 88 0.29 -2.27 -14.43
N VAL A 89 1.58 -1.98 -14.61
CA VAL A 89 2.46 -1.57 -13.49
C VAL A 89 2.02 -0.22 -12.95
N VAL A 90 1.72 0.74 -13.82
CA VAL A 90 1.23 2.07 -13.40
C VAL A 90 -0.08 1.95 -12.63
N LEU A 91 -1.02 1.15 -13.11
CA LEU A 91 -2.28 0.91 -12.44
C LEU A 91 -2.08 0.27 -11.07
N HIS A 92 -1.33 -0.83 -11.02
CA HIS A 92 -1.05 -1.56 -9.78
C HIS A 92 -0.39 -0.68 -8.72
N GLU A 93 0.65 0.04 -9.08
CA GLU A 93 1.40 0.86 -8.11
C GLU A 93 0.58 2.09 -7.65
N ALA A 94 -0.24 2.67 -8.52
CA ALA A 94 -1.16 3.73 -8.13
C ALA A 94 -2.22 3.22 -7.12
N GLU A 95 -2.77 2.04 -7.32
CA GLU A 95 -3.71 1.41 -6.39
C GLU A 95 -3.06 1.09 -5.04
N ILE A 96 -1.81 0.61 -5.04
CA ILE A 96 -1.04 0.39 -3.81
C ILE A 96 -0.84 1.71 -3.05
N VAL A 97 -0.43 2.78 -3.71
CA VAL A 97 -0.29 4.10 -3.07
C VAL A 97 -1.63 4.54 -2.47
N ALA A 98 -2.72 4.45 -3.23
CA ALA A 98 -4.04 4.84 -2.75
C ALA A 98 -4.49 4.07 -1.48
N VAL A 99 -4.18 2.78 -1.39
CA VAL A 99 -4.47 1.96 -0.19
C VAL A 99 -3.56 2.36 0.97
N LEU A 100 -2.25 2.49 0.72
CA LEU A 100 -1.30 2.80 1.78
C LEU A 100 -1.53 4.18 2.39
N THR A 101 -1.97 5.17 1.62
CA THR A 101 -2.32 6.50 2.14
C THR A 101 -3.52 6.47 3.09
N GLN A 102 -4.44 5.53 2.94
CA GLN A 102 -5.50 5.30 3.92
C GLN A 102 -4.97 4.63 5.18
N VAL A 103 -4.11 3.62 5.03
CA VAL A 103 -3.49 2.93 6.17
C VAL A 103 -2.68 3.90 7.03
N LEU A 104 -1.97 4.86 6.41
CA LEU A 104 -1.19 5.87 7.15
C LEU A 104 -2.04 6.78 8.06
N GLN A 105 -3.35 6.84 7.86
CA GLN A 105 -4.29 7.65 8.64
C GLN A 105 -5.04 6.82 9.70
N GLU A 106 -4.72 5.53 9.83
CA GLU A 106 -5.35 4.66 10.83
C GLU A 106 -4.88 4.97 12.25
N GLN A 107 -5.79 4.86 13.19
CA GLN A 107 -5.62 5.29 14.58
C GLN A 107 -4.39 4.72 15.30
N GLU A 108 -3.89 3.57 14.86
CA GLU A 108 -2.77 2.89 15.53
C GLU A 108 -1.39 3.29 14.96
N LEU A 109 -1.34 4.24 14.01
CA LEU A 109 -0.08 4.72 13.45
C LEU A 109 0.28 6.10 14.01
N ASP A 110 1.59 6.43 13.98
CA ASP A 110 2.08 7.71 14.47
C ASP A 110 1.49 8.89 13.68
N ASP A 111 1.22 10.00 14.35
CA ASP A 111 0.68 11.24 13.79
C ASP A 111 -0.70 11.12 13.13
N TYR A 112 -1.45 10.03 13.36
CA TYR A 112 -2.76 9.79 12.76
C TYR A 112 -3.80 10.88 13.08
N ASP A 113 -3.67 11.56 14.22
CA ASP A 113 -4.54 12.62 14.72
C ASP A 113 -4.04 14.03 14.36
N ASP A 114 -2.85 14.14 13.74
CA ASP A 114 -2.34 15.42 13.24
C ASP A 114 -3.03 15.78 11.91
N GLU A 115 -3.71 16.91 11.89
CA GLU A 115 -4.45 17.37 10.72
C GLU A 115 -3.54 17.65 9.51
N THR A 116 -2.34 18.20 9.73
CA THR A 116 -1.38 18.48 8.66
C THR A 116 -0.86 17.19 8.04
N TYR A 117 -0.54 16.19 8.88
CA TYR A 117 -0.15 14.86 8.42
C TYR A 117 -1.25 14.21 7.56
N ARG A 118 -2.50 14.28 8.02
CA ARG A 118 -3.66 13.74 7.27
C ARG A 118 -3.87 14.44 5.93
N GLN A 119 -3.66 15.75 5.88
CA GLN A 119 -3.73 16.50 4.61
C GLN A 119 -2.66 16.05 3.63
N TYR A 120 -1.43 15.78 4.07
CA TYR A 120 -0.38 15.25 3.21
C TYR A 120 -0.70 13.83 2.73
N ALA A 121 -1.18 12.97 3.61
CA ALA A 121 -1.62 11.63 3.22
C ALA A 121 -2.78 11.68 2.22
N ALA A 122 -3.75 12.55 2.42
CA ALA A 122 -4.86 12.76 1.49
C ALA A 122 -4.37 13.24 0.11
N ALA A 123 -3.44 14.21 0.07
CA ALA A 123 -2.86 14.71 -1.19
C ALA A 123 -2.13 13.60 -1.97
N MET A 124 -1.41 12.70 -1.29
CA MET A 124 -0.83 11.52 -1.92
C MET A 124 -1.92 10.60 -2.51
N GLY A 125 -3.00 10.37 -1.77
CA GLY A 125 -4.14 9.58 -2.22
C GLY A 125 -4.83 10.16 -3.45
N GLU A 126 -5.03 11.47 -3.47
CA GLU A 126 -5.61 12.20 -4.63
C GLU A 126 -4.71 12.07 -5.86
N ALA A 127 -3.40 12.23 -5.69
CA ALA A 127 -2.44 12.04 -6.78
C ALA A 127 -2.49 10.61 -7.32
N ALA A 128 -2.56 9.60 -6.45
CA ALA A 128 -2.68 8.19 -6.84
C ALA A 128 -3.98 7.91 -7.61
N GLN A 129 -5.12 8.45 -7.19
CA GLN A 129 -6.37 8.33 -7.92
C GLN A 129 -6.32 9.03 -9.29
N ALA A 130 -5.65 10.16 -9.39
CA ALA A 130 -5.44 10.84 -10.67
C ALA A 130 -4.56 10.02 -11.62
N ILE A 131 -3.49 9.37 -11.12
CA ILE A 131 -2.66 8.44 -11.90
C ILE A 131 -3.53 7.29 -12.42
N ARG A 132 -4.30 6.66 -11.52
CA ARG A 132 -5.22 5.57 -11.87
C ARG A 132 -6.19 5.96 -12.97
N GLY A 133 -6.85 7.10 -12.83
CA GLY A 133 -7.79 7.62 -13.84
C GLY A 133 -7.10 7.84 -15.19
N ALA A 134 -5.93 8.46 -15.19
CA ALA A 134 -5.18 8.75 -16.41
C ALA A 134 -4.71 7.47 -17.13
N VAL A 135 -4.27 6.42 -16.40
CA VAL A 135 -3.85 5.17 -17.03
C VAL A 135 -5.01 4.40 -17.63
N LEU A 136 -6.16 4.36 -16.96
CA LEU A 136 -7.37 3.70 -17.48
C LEU A 136 -7.88 4.35 -18.78
N GLU A 137 -7.63 5.63 -18.97
CA GLU A 137 -8.02 6.39 -20.17
C GLU A 137 -6.86 6.57 -21.16
N GLY A 138 -5.68 6.01 -20.90
CA GLY A 138 -4.51 6.08 -21.77
C GLY A 138 -3.89 7.47 -21.91
N ARG A 139 -4.11 8.36 -20.90
CA ARG A 139 -3.70 9.78 -20.92
C ARG A 139 -2.31 9.96 -20.32
N TYR A 140 -1.28 9.81 -21.14
CA TYR A 140 0.12 9.86 -20.71
C TYR A 140 0.50 11.17 -19.99
N ASP A 141 0.16 12.32 -20.56
CA ASP A 141 0.57 13.63 -20.01
C ASP A 141 -0.07 13.87 -18.62
N GLU A 142 -1.30 13.45 -18.44
CA GLU A 142 -2.00 13.56 -17.15
C GLU A 142 -1.42 12.60 -16.12
N ALA A 143 -1.08 11.37 -16.54
CA ALA A 143 -0.42 10.39 -15.66
C ALA A 143 0.92 10.93 -15.18
N THR A 144 1.76 11.45 -16.09
CA THR A 144 3.07 12.01 -15.76
C THR A 144 2.95 13.22 -14.83
N ALA A 145 2.00 14.12 -15.09
CA ALA A 145 1.75 15.25 -14.21
C ALA A 145 1.27 14.80 -12.81
N ALA A 146 0.46 13.75 -12.72
CA ALA A 146 -0.01 13.22 -11.46
C ALA A 146 1.11 12.51 -10.66
N VAL A 147 2.02 11.79 -11.33
CA VAL A 147 3.24 11.24 -10.70
C VAL A 147 4.13 12.36 -10.15
N GLY A 148 4.26 13.48 -10.87
CA GLY A 148 4.94 14.67 -10.35
C GLY A 148 4.32 15.22 -9.07
N ARG A 149 2.99 15.30 -9.00
CA ARG A 149 2.27 15.71 -7.78
C ARG A 149 2.46 14.73 -6.62
N LEU A 150 2.43 13.43 -6.90
CA LEU A 150 2.71 12.41 -5.90
C LEU A 150 4.09 12.60 -5.29
N LYS A 151 5.12 12.76 -6.12
CA LYS A 151 6.48 13.01 -5.64
C LYS A 151 6.57 14.28 -4.79
N GLN A 152 5.95 15.37 -5.25
CA GLN A 152 5.92 16.61 -4.49
C GLN A 152 5.26 16.45 -3.13
N SER A 153 4.15 15.69 -3.02
CA SER A 153 3.50 15.44 -1.73
C SER A 153 4.39 14.62 -0.78
N CYS A 154 5.16 13.65 -1.29
CA CYS A 154 6.16 12.92 -0.50
C CYS A 154 7.25 13.87 0.04
N ASP A 155 7.82 14.71 -0.81
CA ASP A 155 8.89 15.65 -0.44
C ASP A 155 8.38 16.68 0.60
N THR A 156 7.15 17.18 0.44
CA THR A 156 6.53 18.13 1.36
C THR A 156 6.29 17.50 2.74
N CYS A 157 5.68 16.31 2.77
CA CYS A 157 5.45 15.59 4.03
C CYS A 157 6.77 15.28 4.75
N HIS A 158 7.80 14.82 4.03
CA HIS A 158 9.11 14.54 4.61
C HIS A 158 9.89 15.79 5.04
N GLY A 159 9.46 16.98 4.67
CA GLY A 159 9.96 18.24 5.21
C GLY A 159 9.58 18.45 6.69
N ASP A 160 8.39 17.98 7.07
CA ASP A 160 7.80 18.20 8.39
C ASP A 160 7.85 16.93 9.28
N TYR A 161 7.69 15.74 8.68
CA TYR A 161 7.56 14.43 9.37
C TYR A 161 8.67 13.46 8.91
N ARG A 162 9.84 13.54 9.51
CA ARG A 162 10.98 12.67 9.17
C ARG A 162 11.48 11.86 10.34
#